data_fcd6530b3de9fbb052f9921af60ef70c
#
_entry.id   fcd6530b3de9fbb052f9921af60ef70c
#
_cell.length_a   1.000
_cell.length_b   1.000
_cell.length_c   1.000
_cell.angle_alpha   90.00
_cell.angle_beta   90.00
_cell.angle_gamma   90.00
#
_symmetry.space_group_name_H-M   'P 1'
#
loop_
_entity.id
_entity.type
_entity.pdbx_description
1 polymer ?
#
loop_
_entity_poly.entity_id
_entity_poly.type
_entity_poly.pdbx_seq_one_letter_code
_entity_poly.pdbx_strand_id
1 'polypeptide(L)'
;IICALSMSFSLWIIILLIGLYHFFIMLDSGALTAGTVSASNDSERGAILAVHSIIGFSGGAIAGPIIGAVLDLNGGTDNPSAWQFAFITMGLGSFLVFIIQYRSILSNKMRSKIN
;
A
#
# COMPACT_ATOMS: atom_id res chain seq x y z
N ILE A 1 3.56 -4.69 -9.50
CA ILE A 1 4.29 -4.76 -10.79
C ILE A 1 4.28 -6.18 -11.35
N ILE A 2 4.62 -7.22 -10.57
CA ILE A 2 4.59 -8.62 -11.04
C ILE A 2 3.19 -9.01 -11.54
N CYS A 3 2.12 -8.65 -10.83
CA CYS A 3 0.74 -8.89 -11.28
C CYS A 3 0.43 -8.19 -12.61
N ALA A 4 0.96 -6.98 -12.85
CA ALA A 4 0.76 -6.27 -14.12
C ALA A 4 1.40 -7.01 -15.31
N LEU A 5 2.58 -7.58 -15.11
CA LEU A 5 3.31 -8.34 -16.14
C LEU A 5 2.70 -9.72 -16.40
N SER A 6 1.98 -10.28 -15.42
CA SER A 6 1.43 -11.64 -15.51
C SER A 6 0.03 -11.73 -16.12
N MET A 7 -0.57 -10.63 -16.57
CA MET A 7 -1.90 -10.63 -17.21
C MET A 7 -1.99 -11.44 -18.51
N SER A 8 -0.83 -11.84 -19.06
CA SER A 8 -0.74 -12.74 -20.23
C SER A 8 -0.60 -14.22 -19.85
N PHE A 9 -0.55 -14.54 -18.56
CA PHE A 9 -0.35 -15.90 -18.06
C PHE A 9 -1.67 -16.59 -17.74
N SER A 10 -1.58 -17.89 -17.39
CA SER A 10 -2.72 -18.69 -16.97
C SER A 10 -3.48 -18.05 -15.78
N LEU A 11 -4.80 -18.13 -15.80
CA LEU A 11 -5.71 -17.65 -14.74
C LEU A 11 -5.26 -18.10 -13.33
N TRP A 12 -4.77 -19.32 -13.19
CA TRP A 12 -4.31 -19.85 -11.91
C TRP A 12 -3.09 -19.12 -11.35
N ILE A 13 -2.18 -18.69 -12.22
CA ILE A 13 -1.01 -17.89 -11.81
C ILE A 13 -1.46 -16.51 -11.33
N ILE A 14 -2.42 -15.90 -12.01
CA ILE A 14 -3.00 -14.60 -11.61
C ILE A 14 -3.66 -14.72 -10.23
N ILE A 15 -4.48 -15.73 -10.01
CA ILE A 15 -5.15 -15.99 -8.72
C ILE A 15 -4.12 -16.17 -7.61
N LEU A 16 -3.07 -16.96 -7.84
CA LEU A 16 -2.01 -17.18 -6.87
C LEU A 16 -1.28 -15.87 -6.52
N LEU A 17 -0.93 -15.06 -7.52
CA LEU A 17 -0.24 -13.79 -7.31
C LEU A 17 -1.11 -12.77 -6.57
N ILE A 18 -2.39 -12.70 -6.87
CA ILE A 18 -3.35 -11.86 -6.14
C ILE A 18 -3.49 -12.33 -4.69
N GLY A 19 -3.55 -13.63 -4.46
CA GLY A 19 -3.59 -14.22 -3.13
C GLY A 19 -2.34 -13.88 -2.31
N LEU A 20 -1.15 -14.05 -2.88
CA LEU A 20 0.11 -13.67 -2.26
C LEU A 20 0.18 -12.16 -1.98
N TYR A 21 -0.25 -11.33 -2.92
CA TYR A 21 -0.32 -9.89 -2.76
C TYR A 21 -1.21 -9.50 -1.57
N HIS A 22 -2.41 -10.07 -1.46
CA HIS A 22 -3.32 -9.86 -0.32
C HIS A 22 -2.70 -10.33 1.00
N PHE A 23 -2.06 -11.49 1.00
CA PHE A 23 -1.39 -12.02 2.18
C PHE A 23 -0.33 -11.04 2.72
N PHE A 24 0.54 -10.53 1.86
CA PHE A 24 1.57 -9.57 2.25
C PHE A 24 0.99 -8.23 2.73
N ILE A 25 -0.09 -7.74 2.12
CA ILE A 25 -0.79 -6.53 2.59
C ILE A 25 -1.34 -6.74 4.01
N MET A 26 -1.94 -7.89 4.29
CA MET A 26 -2.48 -8.18 5.61
C MET A 26 -1.39 -8.29 6.68
N LEU A 27 -0.24 -8.87 6.34
CA LEU A 27 0.91 -8.92 7.24
C LEU A 27 1.44 -7.53 7.57
N ASP A 28 1.61 -6.66 6.57
CA ASP A 28 2.09 -5.29 6.74
C ASP A 28 1.11 -4.47 7.59
N SER A 29 -0.18 -4.54 7.28
CA SER A 29 -1.23 -3.87 8.06
C SER A 29 -1.26 -4.32 9.51
N GLY A 30 -1.11 -5.62 9.77
CA GLY A 30 -1.04 -6.17 11.12
C GLY A 30 0.18 -5.70 11.88
N ALA A 31 1.35 -5.66 11.24
CA ALA A 31 2.60 -5.18 11.84
C ALA A 31 2.53 -3.70 12.19
N LEU A 32 1.97 -2.85 11.32
CA LEU A 32 1.78 -1.43 11.57
C LEU A 32 0.83 -1.18 12.73
N THR A 33 -0.29 -1.89 12.78
CA THR A 33 -1.25 -1.79 13.90
C THR A 33 -0.63 -2.23 15.22
N ALA A 34 0.08 -3.36 15.24
CA ALA A 34 0.77 -3.85 16.44
C ALA A 34 1.85 -2.86 16.89
N GLY A 35 2.63 -2.29 15.97
CA GLY A 35 3.62 -1.26 16.24
C GLY A 35 2.99 0.00 16.85
N THR A 36 1.86 0.44 16.31
CA THR A 36 1.10 1.59 16.83
C THR A 36 0.63 1.36 18.27
N VAL A 37 0.10 0.17 18.55
CA VAL A 37 -0.32 -0.23 19.89
C VAL A 37 0.85 -0.27 20.86
N SER A 38 1.97 -0.86 20.45
CA SER A 38 3.16 -0.99 21.31
C SER A 38 3.83 0.35 21.63
N ALA A 39 3.71 1.32 20.74
CA ALA A 39 4.27 2.67 20.92
C ALA A 39 3.37 3.62 21.69
N SER A 40 2.12 3.23 21.98
CA SER A 40 1.12 4.08 22.64
C SER A 40 1.02 3.79 24.16
N ASN A 41 0.76 4.85 24.95
CA ASN A 41 0.41 4.71 26.36
C ASN A 41 -1.00 4.11 26.50
N ASP A 42 -1.25 3.36 27.55
CA ASP A 42 -2.54 2.69 27.80
C ASP A 42 -3.73 3.65 27.79
N SER A 43 -3.56 4.87 28.35
CA SER A 43 -4.60 5.91 28.40
C SER A 43 -4.93 6.52 27.03
N GLU A 44 -4.03 6.48 26.05
CA GLU A 44 -4.18 7.14 24.75
C GLU A 44 -4.35 6.13 23.59
N ARG A 45 -4.18 4.85 23.87
CA ARG A 45 -4.18 3.77 22.89
C ARG A 45 -5.42 3.80 21.98
N GLY A 46 -6.61 4.02 22.54
CA GLY A 46 -7.84 4.11 21.76
C GLY A 46 -7.86 5.27 20.78
N ALA A 47 -7.42 6.46 21.21
CA ALA A 47 -7.35 7.64 20.36
C ALA A 47 -6.33 7.46 19.24
N ILE A 48 -5.17 6.92 19.55
CA ILE A 48 -4.10 6.66 18.56
C ILE A 48 -4.56 5.64 17.51
N LEU A 49 -5.22 4.56 17.93
CA LEU A 49 -5.80 3.58 17.01
C LEU A 49 -6.90 4.17 16.12
N ALA A 50 -7.74 5.05 16.67
CA ALA A 50 -8.75 5.74 15.88
C ALA A 50 -8.13 6.63 14.80
N VAL A 51 -7.12 7.42 15.14
CA VAL A 51 -6.38 8.24 14.16
C VAL A 51 -5.68 7.36 13.11
N HIS A 52 -5.02 6.29 13.53
CA HIS A 52 -4.38 5.32 12.63
C HIS A 52 -5.40 4.74 11.64
N SER A 53 -6.57 4.34 12.12
CA SER A 53 -7.64 3.79 11.27
C SER A 53 -8.19 4.83 10.29
N ILE A 54 -8.43 6.07 10.73
CA ILE A 54 -8.91 7.16 9.87
C ILE A 54 -7.91 7.39 8.73
N ILE A 55 -6.62 7.48 9.03
CA ILE A 55 -5.57 7.69 8.03
C ILE A 55 -5.53 6.51 7.04
N GLY A 56 -5.57 5.27 7.54
CA GLY A 56 -5.56 4.07 6.72
C GLY A 56 -6.76 3.98 5.77
N PHE A 57 -7.97 4.19 6.28
CA PHE A 57 -9.20 4.17 5.47
C PHE A 57 -9.28 5.34 4.49
N SER A 58 -8.76 6.52 4.85
CA SER A 58 -8.68 7.66 3.95
C SER A 58 -7.82 7.35 2.72
N GLY A 59 -6.70 6.62 2.91
CA GLY A 59 -5.88 6.15 1.81
C GLY A 59 -6.66 5.27 0.83
N GLY A 60 -7.43 4.31 1.34
CA GLY A 60 -8.31 3.46 0.52
C GLY A 60 -9.40 4.23 -0.21
N ALA A 61 -10.02 5.21 0.47
CA ALA A 61 -11.06 6.07 -0.12
C ALA A 61 -10.52 6.92 -1.28
N ILE A 62 -9.27 7.33 -1.25
CA ILE A 62 -8.62 8.09 -2.32
C ILE A 62 -8.12 7.15 -3.43
N ALA A 63 -7.56 6.01 -3.07
CA ALA A 63 -7.00 5.06 -4.04
C ALA A 63 -8.05 4.49 -5.00
N GLY A 64 -9.27 4.22 -4.51
CA GLY A 64 -10.36 3.67 -5.33
C GLY A 64 -10.68 4.54 -6.56
N PRO A 65 -11.02 5.82 -6.39
CA PRO A 65 -11.26 6.74 -7.52
C PRO A 65 -10.06 6.89 -8.45
N ILE A 66 -8.83 6.91 -7.94
CA ILE A 66 -7.62 6.99 -8.77
C ILE A 66 -7.51 5.75 -9.67
N ILE A 67 -7.68 4.56 -9.12
CA ILE A 67 -7.60 3.32 -9.90
C ILE A 67 -8.76 3.23 -10.89
N GLY A 68 -9.98 3.65 -10.49
CA GLY A 68 -11.11 3.75 -11.39
C GLY A 68 -10.81 4.65 -12.59
N ALA A 69 -10.29 5.85 -12.35
CA ALA A 69 -9.90 6.77 -13.42
C ALA A 69 -8.80 6.19 -14.34
N VAL A 70 -7.83 5.47 -13.78
CA VAL A 70 -6.79 4.80 -14.58
C VAL A 70 -7.41 3.73 -15.48
N LEU A 71 -8.36 2.94 -14.98
CA LEU A 71 -9.06 1.94 -15.77
C LEU A 71 -9.87 2.59 -16.89
N ASP A 72 -10.65 3.63 -16.58
CA ASP A 72 -11.50 4.32 -17.56
C ASP A 72 -10.68 4.96 -18.68
N LEU A 73 -9.56 5.60 -18.34
CA LEU A 73 -8.66 6.23 -19.32
C LEU A 73 -7.93 5.23 -20.23
N ASN A 74 -7.85 3.96 -19.81
CA ASN A 74 -7.15 2.90 -20.57
C ASN A 74 -8.10 1.89 -21.20
N GLY A 75 -9.38 2.23 -21.37
CA GLY A 75 -10.34 1.41 -22.11
C GLY A 75 -11.28 0.58 -21.25
N GLY A 76 -11.37 0.88 -19.95
CA GLY A 76 -12.33 0.28 -19.03
C GLY A 76 -11.90 -1.08 -18.47
N THR A 77 -12.77 -1.63 -17.64
CA THR A 77 -12.51 -2.90 -16.91
C THR A 77 -12.41 -4.12 -17.81
N ASP A 78 -12.98 -4.06 -19.00
CA ASP A 78 -12.98 -5.17 -19.96
C ASP A 78 -11.66 -5.27 -20.74
N ASN A 79 -10.82 -4.24 -20.67
CA ASN A 79 -9.52 -4.22 -21.32
C ASN A 79 -8.42 -4.77 -20.39
N PRO A 80 -7.80 -5.92 -20.69
CA PRO A 80 -6.72 -6.47 -19.86
C PRO A 80 -5.54 -5.51 -19.67
N SER A 81 -5.23 -4.69 -20.68
CA SER A 81 -4.15 -3.71 -20.60
C SER A 81 -4.43 -2.60 -19.58
N ALA A 82 -5.70 -2.23 -19.36
CA ALA A 82 -6.08 -1.25 -18.36
C ALA A 82 -5.71 -1.72 -16.94
N TRP A 83 -5.87 -3.01 -16.66
CA TRP A 83 -5.47 -3.60 -15.38
C TRP A 83 -3.95 -3.59 -15.16
N GLN A 84 -3.16 -3.71 -16.23
CA GLN A 84 -1.70 -3.56 -16.12
C GLN A 84 -1.34 -2.16 -15.61
N PHE A 85 -1.93 -1.12 -16.19
CA PHE A 85 -1.73 0.26 -15.74
C PHE A 85 -2.23 0.49 -14.31
N ALA A 86 -3.36 -0.08 -13.93
CA ALA A 86 -3.88 -0.01 -12.57
C ALA A 86 -2.89 -0.61 -11.56
N PHE A 87 -2.38 -1.82 -11.80
CA PHE A 87 -1.38 -2.46 -10.92
C PHE A 87 -0.04 -1.71 -10.89
N ILE A 88 0.40 -1.13 -12.01
CA ILE A 88 1.60 -0.29 -12.05
C ILE A 88 1.39 0.95 -11.16
N THR A 89 0.24 1.60 -11.28
CA THR A 89 -0.09 2.80 -10.49
C THR A 89 -0.08 2.49 -8.98
N MET A 90 -0.67 1.36 -8.57
CA MET A 90 -0.63 0.90 -7.17
C MET A 90 0.81 0.64 -6.71
N GLY A 91 1.63 -0.01 -7.54
CA GLY A 91 3.04 -0.29 -7.25
C GLY A 91 3.88 0.98 -7.11
N LEU A 92 3.65 1.99 -7.96
CA LEU A 92 4.33 3.29 -7.88
C LEU A 92 3.97 4.03 -6.59
N GLY A 93 2.70 3.99 -6.16
CA GLY A 93 2.27 4.56 -4.87
C GLY A 93 3.04 3.97 -3.70
N SER A 94 3.12 2.65 -3.63
CA SER A 94 3.88 1.94 -2.59
C SER A 94 5.38 2.27 -2.63
N PHE A 95 5.96 2.39 -3.82
CA PHE A 95 7.37 2.73 -4.00
C PHE A 95 7.69 4.16 -3.53
N LEU A 96 6.80 5.11 -3.76
CA LEU A 96 6.94 6.49 -3.25
C LEU A 96 6.94 6.53 -1.73
N VAL A 97 6.02 5.81 -1.08
CA VAL A 97 5.98 5.71 0.39
C VAL A 97 7.28 5.11 0.93
N PHE A 98 7.79 4.04 0.30
CA PHE A 98 9.06 3.44 0.68
C PHE A 98 10.23 4.45 0.62
N ILE A 99 10.32 5.23 -0.46
CA ILE A 99 11.38 6.26 -0.60
C ILE A 99 11.27 7.30 0.51
N ILE A 100 10.07 7.79 0.82
CA ILE A 100 9.85 8.80 1.86
C ILE A 100 10.27 8.26 3.22
N GLN A 101 9.85 7.04 3.57
CA GLN A 101 10.23 6.40 4.83
C GLN A 101 11.73 6.18 4.93
N TYR A 102 12.36 5.69 3.88
CA TYR A 102 13.80 5.45 3.85
C TYR A 102 14.60 6.73 4.09
N ARG A 103 14.21 7.83 3.44
CA ARG A 103 14.83 9.15 3.65
C ARG A 103 14.62 9.66 5.08
N SER A 104 13.46 9.44 5.67
CA SER A 104 13.16 9.81 7.06
C SER A 104 14.06 9.08 8.04
N ILE A 105 14.23 7.77 7.87
CA ILE A 105 15.12 6.94 8.71
C ILE A 105 16.57 7.42 8.62
N LEU A 106 17.07 7.70 7.42
CA LEU A 106 18.43 8.21 7.21
C LEU A 106 18.63 9.56 7.89
N SER A 107 17.66 10.47 7.75
CA SER A 107 17.70 11.79 8.39
C SER A 107 17.77 11.71 9.91
N ASN A 108 16.96 10.85 10.51
CA ASN A 108 16.95 10.64 11.96
C ASN A 108 18.26 10.02 12.47
N LYS A 109 18.83 9.08 11.72
CA LYS A 109 20.14 8.46 12.05
C LYS A 109 21.29 9.45 11.99
N MET A 110 21.24 10.42 11.08
CA MET A 110 22.24 11.50 11.02
C MET A 110 22.10 12.47 12.20
N ARG A 111 20.87 12.84 12.58
CA ARG A 111 20.62 13.71 13.74
C ARG A 111 21.13 13.10 15.06
N SER A 112 20.90 11.80 15.26
CA SER A 112 21.34 11.12 16.49
C SER A 112 22.87 10.97 16.62
N LYS A 113 23.63 11.23 15.57
CA LYS A 113 25.13 11.22 15.61
C LYS A 113 25.74 12.60 15.88
N ILE A 114 24.94 13.65 15.82
CA ILE A 114 25.39 15.04 15.98
C ILE A 114 25.13 15.53 17.42
N ASN A 115 24.17 14.92 18.11
CA ASN A 115 23.86 15.15 19.53
C ASN A 115 24.53 14.10 20.41
#